data_bebbd026278e52df70fe3fe9abb8f3e6
#
_entry.id   bebbd026278e52df70fe3fe9abb8f3e6
#
_cell.length_a   1.000
_cell.length_b   1.000
_cell.length_c   1.000
_cell.angle_alpha   90.00
_cell.angle_beta   90.00
_cell.angle_gamma   90.00
#
_symmetry.space_group_name_H-M   'P 1'
#
loop_
_entity.id
_entity.type
_entity.pdbx_description
1 polymer ?
#
loop_
_entity_poly.entity_id
_entity_poly.type
_entity_poly.pdbx_seq_one_letter_code
_entity_poly.pdbx_strand_id
1 'polypeptide(L)'
;MSNPFILIARIRVKDGKINDYFKIANEVDNSVKNSEPDMLIHTFDQDPNDQNEFTWTEVYRNSNAMIKHINNPPVKSYVLKHEELAEKFEIEVYGNLTQETIEAINNLNVPFKHFKTTSVGYFREDIFSNNDHEEKLDRLNDQFSEEVTLENIK
;
A
#
# COMPACT_ATOMS: atom_id res chain seq x y z
N MET A 1 16.77 9.11 -5.10
CA MET A 1 15.74 8.04 -5.03
C MET A 1 14.90 8.27 -3.79
N SER A 2 13.59 8.19 -3.92
CA SER A 2 12.75 8.18 -2.73
C SER A 2 12.75 6.77 -2.12
N ASN A 3 12.88 6.70 -0.81
CA ASN A 3 12.83 5.46 -0.06
C ASN A 3 11.38 5.01 0.16
N PRO A 4 11.15 3.76 0.56
CA PRO A 4 9.84 3.33 1.05
C PRO A 4 9.34 4.22 2.18
N PHE A 5 8.02 4.38 2.25
CA PHE A 5 7.37 5.16 3.31
C PHE A 5 6.03 4.53 3.69
N ILE A 6 5.54 4.92 4.86
CA ILE A 6 4.28 4.46 5.42
C ILE A 6 3.26 5.58 5.29
N LEU A 7 2.05 5.24 4.87
CA LEU A 7 0.87 6.10 4.95
C LEU A 7 -0.17 5.43 5.83
N ILE A 8 -0.78 6.21 6.71
CA ILE A 8 -1.93 5.78 7.50
C ILE A 8 -3.10 6.72 7.16
N ALA A 9 -4.17 6.15 6.62
CA ALA A 9 -5.42 6.87 6.40
C ALA A 9 -6.41 6.48 7.51
N ARG A 10 -6.74 7.44 8.37
CA ARG A 10 -7.68 7.26 9.49
C ARG A 10 -9.09 7.53 9.04
N ILE A 11 -9.97 6.59 9.29
CA ILE A 11 -11.34 6.56 8.79
C ILE A 11 -12.30 6.31 9.94
N ARG A 12 -13.41 7.06 9.95
CA ARG A 12 -14.57 6.74 10.76
C ARG A 12 -15.76 6.46 9.85
N VAL A 13 -16.26 5.23 9.90
CA VAL A 13 -17.43 4.80 9.16
C VAL A 13 -18.69 5.25 9.92
N LYS A 14 -19.70 5.73 9.20
CA LYS A 14 -21.01 6.12 9.78
C LYS A 14 -21.72 4.93 10.42
N ASP A 15 -22.50 5.18 11.46
CA ASP A 15 -23.29 4.16 12.14
C ASP A 15 -24.19 3.40 11.15
N GLY A 16 -24.17 2.08 11.25
CA GLY A 16 -24.96 1.19 10.39
C GLY A 16 -24.41 1.01 8.96
N LYS A 17 -23.26 1.62 8.62
CA LYS A 17 -22.65 1.57 7.27
C LYS A 17 -21.44 0.65 7.16
N ILE A 18 -21.06 -0.03 8.23
CA ILE A 18 -19.85 -0.86 8.25
C ILE A 18 -19.87 -1.94 7.15
N ASN A 19 -20.98 -2.66 6.98
CA ASN A 19 -21.07 -3.71 5.95
C ASN A 19 -20.97 -3.15 4.52
N ASP A 20 -21.57 -1.99 4.26
CA ASP A 20 -21.45 -1.33 2.96
C ASP A 20 -20.04 -0.82 2.72
N TYR A 21 -19.38 -0.32 3.78
CA TYR A 21 -17.99 0.12 3.72
C TYR A 21 -17.04 -1.04 3.42
N PHE A 22 -17.20 -2.20 4.06
CA PHE A 22 -16.39 -3.39 3.76
C PHE A 22 -16.49 -3.83 2.30
N LYS A 23 -17.64 -3.65 1.65
CA LYS A 23 -17.77 -3.96 0.21
C LYS A 23 -16.87 -3.07 -0.63
N ILE A 24 -16.93 -1.74 -0.43
CA ILE A 24 -16.08 -0.82 -1.22
C ILE A 24 -14.60 -0.96 -0.86
N ALA A 25 -14.29 -1.22 0.41
CA ALA A 25 -12.91 -1.48 0.85
C ALA A 25 -12.33 -2.73 0.17
N ASN A 26 -13.08 -3.83 0.14
CA ASN A 26 -12.65 -5.06 -0.51
C ASN A 26 -12.51 -4.91 -2.04
N GLU A 27 -13.41 -4.16 -2.68
CA GLU A 27 -13.32 -3.86 -4.13
C GLU A 27 -12.05 -3.09 -4.46
N VAL A 28 -11.73 -2.02 -3.71
CA VAL A 28 -10.53 -1.21 -3.94
C VAL A 28 -9.25 -1.98 -3.61
N ASP A 29 -9.24 -2.74 -2.51
CA ASP A 29 -8.10 -3.57 -2.11
C ASP A 29 -7.73 -4.58 -3.21
N ASN A 30 -8.69 -5.31 -3.74
CA ASN A 30 -8.46 -6.23 -4.86
C ASN A 30 -7.94 -5.53 -6.10
N SER A 31 -8.44 -4.33 -6.42
CA SER A 31 -7.98 -3.55 -7.56
C SER A 31 -6.53 -3.09 -7.38
N VAL A 32 -6.19 -2.57 -6.20
CA VAL A 32 -4.83 -2.14 -5.84
C VAL A 32 -3.86 -3.32 -5.91
N LYS A 33 -4.21 -4.44 -5.30
CA LYS A 33 -3.41 -5.66 -5.32
C LYS A 33 -3.06 -6.11 -6.74
N ASN A 34 -3.99 -6.01 -7.66
CA ASN A 34 -3.82 -6.47 -9.04
C ASN A 34 -3.11 -5.46 -9.95
N SER A 35 -3.12 -4.17 -9.63
CA SER A 35 -2.64 -3.10 -10.52
C SER A 35 -1.47 -2.29 -9.99
N GLU A 36 -1.14 -2.41 -8.69
CA GLU A 36 -0.13 -1.58 -8.03
C GLU A 36 0.95 -2.44 -7.34
N PRO A 37 1.89 -3.04 -8.07
CA PRO A 37 2.93 -3.91 -7.50
C PRO A 37 3.89 -3.18 -6.54
N ASP A 38 3.96 -1.86 -6.61
CA ASP A 38 4.78 -1.02 -5.73
C ASP A 38 4.06 -0.57 -4.44
N MET A 39 2.80 -0.96 -4.26
CA MET A 39 2.11 -1.00 -2.98
C MET A 39 2.52 -2.29 -2.26
N LEU A 40 3.40 -2.17 -1.26
CA LEU A 40 4.03 -3.32 -0.60
C LEU A 40 3.17 -3.91 0.51
N ILE A 41 2.44 -3.05 1.21
CA ILE A 41 1.46 -3.42 2.24
C ILE A 41 0.23 -2.54 2.03
N HIS A 42 -0.93 -3.17 2.08
CA HIS A 42 -2.22 -2.50 2.01
C HIS A 42 -3.20 -3.27 2.90
N THR A 43 -3.36 -2.83 4.15
CA THR A 43 -4.23 -3.49 5.13
C THR A 43 -5.28 -2.55 5.66
N PHE A 44 -6.46 -3.07 5.90
CA PHE A 44 -7.58 -2.35 6.49
C PHE A 44 -7.78 -2.83 7.93
N ASP A 45 -7.36 -2.01 8.88
CA ASP A 45 -7.25 -2.36 10.28
C ASP A 45 -8.35 -1.69 11.09
N GLN A 46 -8.99 -2.41 12.02
CA GLN A 46 -10.09 -1.93 12.85
C GLN A 46 -9.63 -1.71 14.29
N ASP A 47 -10.08 -0.63 14.92
CA ASP A 47 -9.91 -0.44 16.36
C ASP A 47 -10.75 -1.50 17.12
N PRO A 48 -10.14 -2.34 17.98
CA PRO A 48 -10.89 -3.35 18.73
C PRO A 48 -11.82 -2.75 19.79
N ASN A 49 -11.67 -1.46 20.12
CA ASN A 49 -12.49 -0.76 21.13
C ASN A 49 -13.56 0.16 20.51
N ASP A 50 -13.46 0.47 19.22
CA ASP A 50 -14.46 1.25 18.47
C ASP A 50 -14.67 0.65 17.09
N GLN A 51 -15.78 -0.06 16.92
CA GLN A 51 -16.10 -0.78 15.69
C GLN A 51 -16.21 0.12 14.43
N ASN A 52 -16.38 1.42 14.59
CA ASN A 52 -16.51 2.38 13.49
C ASN A 52 -15.16 3.01 13.08
N GLU A 53 -14.10 2.85 13.89
CA GLU A 53 -12.77 3.38 13.61
C GLU A 53 -11.90 2.36 12.85
N PHE A 54 -11.37 2.81 11.72
CA PHE A 54 -10.51 2.02 10.86
C PHE A 54 -9.30 2.82 10.41
N THR A 55 -8.26 2.10 9.97
CA THR A 55 -7.15 2.68 9.24
C THR A 55 -6.86 1.86 7.99
N TRP A 56 -6.57 2.51 6.86
CA TRP A 56 -5.71 1.93 5.84
C TRP A 56 -4.27 2.11 6.29
N THR A 57 -3.54 1.01 6.38
CA THR A 57 -2.10 0.99 6.62
C THR A 57 -1.42 0.60 5.33
N GLU A 58 -0.67 1.53 4.76
CA GLU A 58 -0.11 1.42 3.42
C GLU A 58 1.40 1.61 3.46
N VAL A 59 2.12 0.74 2.77
CA VAL A 59 3.56 0.89 2.56
C VAL A 59 3.83 0.98 1.07
N TYR A 60 4.37 2.09 0.65
CA TYR A 60 4.74 2.38 -0.73
C TYR A 60 6.24 2.19 -0.94
N ARG A 61 6.63 1.62 -2.07
CA ARG A 61 8.04 1.46 -2.44
C ARG A 61 8.74 2.81 -2.63
N ASN A 62 8.04 3.78 -3.16
CA ASN A 62 8.56 5.12 -3.47
C ASN A 62 7.42 6.12 -3.74
N SER A 63 7.79 7.39 -3.94
CA SER A 63 6.83 8.46 -4.21
C SER A 63 6.00 8.24 -5.50
N ASN A 64 6.58 7.66 -6.54
CA ASN A 64 5.84 7.36 -7.78
C ASN A 64 4.70 6.36 -7.56
N ALA A 65 4.87 5.40 -6.66
CA ALA A 65 3.81 4.46 -6.30
C ALA A 65 2.59 5.19 -5.73
N MET A 66 2.79 6.21 -4.88
CA MET A 66 1.71 7.04 -4.34
C MET A 66 1.01 7.86 -5.44
N ILE A 67 1.77 8.44 -6.38
CA ILE A 67 1.19 9.17 -7.52
C ILE A 67 0.30 8.23 -8.37
N LYS A 68 0.75 7.01 -8.62
CA LYS A 68 -0.05 5.99 -9.33
C LYS A 68 -1.32 5.65 -8.57
N HIS A 69 -1.22 5.46 -7.25
CA HIS A 69 -2.36 5.15 -6.38
C HIS A 69 -3.43 6.25 -6.43
N ILE A 70 -3.05 7.50 -6.21
CA ILE A 70 -3.97 8.65 -6.27
C ILE A 70 -4.67 8.75 -7.64
N ASN A 71 -3.97 8.40 -8.71
CA ASN A 71 -4.50 8.46 -10.07
C ASN A 71 -5.21 7.18 -10.54
N ASN A 72 -5.18 6.12 -9.77
CA ASN A 72 -5.83 4.85 -10.11
C ASN A 72 -7.36 5.02 -10.10
N PRO A 73 -8.07 4.74 -11.22
CA PRO A 73 -9.51 4.94 -11.29
C PRO A 73 -10.33 4.22 -10.21
N PRO A 74 -10.03 2.96 -9.81
CA PRO A 74 -10.72 2.32 -8.69
C PRO A 74 -10.55 3.06 -7.36
N VAL A 75 -9.38 3.65 -7.11
CA VAL A 75 -9.12 4.44 -5.90
C VAL A 75 -9.95 5.74 -5.90
N LYS A 76 -10.03 6.42 -7.04
CA LYS A 76 -10.89 7.60 -7.20
C LYS A 76 -12.36 7.27 -6.98
N SER A 77 -12.82 6.15 -7.50
CA SER A 77 -14.20 5.66 -7.28
C SER A 77 -14.46 5.34 -5.81
N TYR A 78 -13.50 4.71 -5.13
CA TYR A 78 -13.58 4.44 -3.69
C TYR A 78 -13.70 5.72 -2.88
N VAL A 79 -12.88 6.74 -3.16
CA VAL A 79 -12.94 8.03 -2.44
C VAL A 79 -14.32 8.68 -2.54
N LEU A 80 -14.96 8.64 -3.71
CA LEU A 80 -16.33 9.15 -3.88
C LEU A 80 -17.35 8.37 -3.02
N LYS A 81 -17.27 7.04 -3.01
CA LYS A 81 -18.14 6.19 -2.18
C LYS A 81 -17.86 6.36 -0.68
N HIS A 82 -16.59 6.60 -0.33
CA HIS A 82 -16.19 6.88 1.05
C HIS A 82 -16.94 8.08 1.62
N GLU A 83 -17.06 9.18 0.89
CA GLU A 83 -17.76 10.40 1.33
C GLU A 83 -19.23 10.14 1.73
N GLU A 84 -19.87 9.16 1.10
CA GLU A 84 -21.25 8.77 1.43
C GLU A 84 -21.34 7.93 2.70
N LEU A 85 -20.34 7.08 2.97
CA LEU A 85 -20.37 6.04 4.00
C LEU A 85 -19.57 6.35 5.26
N ALA A 86 -18.68 7.35 5.20
CA ALA A 86 -17.81 7.72 6.30
C ALA A 86 -17.88 9.21 6.61
N GLU A 87 -17.39 9.59 7.79
CA GLU A 87 -17.43 10.97 8.30
C GLU A 87 -16.03 11.52 8.60
N LYS A 88 -14.99 10.68 8.46
CA LYS A 88 -13.60 11.04 8.72
C LYS A 88 -12.69 10.44 7.67
N PHE A 89 -11.77 11.25 7.18
CA PHE A 89 -10.66 10.80 6.36
C PHE A 89 -9.47 11.72 6.61
N GLU A 90 -8.44 11.20 7.28
CA GLU A 90 -7.22 11.94 7.63
C GLU A 90 -6.00 11.12 7.22
N ILE A 91 -5.00 11.76 6.64
CA ILE A 91 -3.79 11.11 6.15
C ILE A 91 -2.58 11.52 6.99
N GLU A 92 -1.84 10.54 7.45
CA GLU A 92 -0.50 10.71 8.04
C GLU A 92 0.53 9.96 7.19
N VAL A 93 1.65 10.60 6.88
CA VAL A 93 2.77 9.97 6.16
C VAL A 93 4.03 10.02 7.00
N TYR A 94 4.73 8.90 7.04
CA TYR A 94 6.00 8.69 7.74
C TYR A 94 7.08 8.30 6.74
N GLY A 95 8.00 9.20 6.44
CA GLY A 95 9.05 9.01 5.46
C GLY A 95 9.29 10.25 4.60
N ASN A 96 10.14 10.11 3.58
CA ASN A 96 10.49 11.21 2.70
C ASN A 96 9.69 11.13 1.40
N LEU A 97 9.00 12.21 1.06
CA LEU A 97 8.23 12.37 -0.17
C LEU A 97 8.90 13.37 -1.11
N THR A 98 8.69 13.20 -2.41
CA THR A 98 8.99 14.23 -3.39
C THR A 98 8.00 15.39 -3.26
N GLN A 99 8.39 16.58 -3.71
CA GLN A 99 7.52 17.75 -3.69
C GLN A 99 6.23 17.52 -4.51
N GLU A 100 6.34 16.86 -5.64
CA GLU A 100 5.20 16.48 -6.48
C GLU A 100 4.18 15.61 -5.72
N THR A 101 4.66 14.64 -4.94
CA THR A 101 3.80 13.77 -4.13
C THR A 101 3.11 14.54 -3.02
N ILE A 102 3.82 15.47 -2.35
CA ILE A 102 3.23 16.34 -1.33
C ILE A 102 2.11 17.19 -1.93
N GLU A 103 2.32 17.77 -3.10
CA GLU A 103 1.33 18.57 -3.83
C GLU A 103 0.11 17.71 -4.23
N ALA A 104 0.35 16.48 -4.72
CA ALA A 104 -0.73 15.57 -5.08
C ALA A 104 -1.60 15.20 -3.87
N ILE A 105 -1.00 14.95 -2.71
CA ILE A 105 -1.75 14.66 -1.47
C ILE A 105 -2.52 15.91 -1.01
N ASN A 106 -1.91 17.09 -1.03
CA ASN A 106 -2.58 18.33 -0.66
C ASN A 106 -3.80 18.62 -1.55
N ASN A 107 -3.75 18.25 -2.82
CA ASN A 107 -4.87 18.41 -3.76
C ASN A 107 -6.07 17.49 -3.47
N LEU A 108 -5.92 16.49 -2.60
CA LEU A 108 -7.05 15.67 -2.13
C LEU A 108 -7.97 16.44 -1.16
N ASN A 109 -7.53 17.60 -0.64
CA ASN A 109 -8.27 18.43 0.31
C ASN A 109 -8.72 17.69 1.58
N VAL A 110 -7.90 16.76 2.06
CA VAL A 110 -8.10 16.06 3.33
C VAL A 110 -7.05 16.50 4.34
N PRO A 111 -7.31 16.42 5.65
CA PRO A 111 -6.31 16.67 6.67
C PRO A 111 -5.07 15.81 6.43
N PHE A 112 -3.91 16.44 6.31
CA PHE A 112 -2.66 15.77 5.99
C PHE A 112 -1.55 16.18 6.96
N LYS A 113 -0.85 15.19 7.51
CA LYS A 113 0.29 15.36 8.38
C LYS A 113 1.48 14.56 7.86
N HIS A 114 2.63 15.22 7.71
CA HIS A 114 3.84 14.62 7.19
C HIS A 114 4.96 14.62 8.24
N PHE A 115 5.45 13.43 8.57
CA PHE A 115 6.62 13.20 9.41
C PHE A 115 7.80 12.78 8.53
N LYS A 116 8.74 13.68 8.32
CA LYS A 116 9.96 13.40 7.55
C LYS A 116 10.93 12.54 8.34
N THR A 117 11.55 11.57 7.67
CA THR A 117 12.64 10.79 8.26
C THR A 117 13.81 11.70 8.61
N THR A 118 14.30 11.57 9.83
CA THR A 118 15.49 12.29 10.33
C THR A 118 16.77 11.51 9.98
N SER A 119 17.92 11.95 10.50
CA SER A 119 19.17 11.19 10.42
C SER A 119 19.21 9.95 11.31
N VAL A 120 18.20 9.74 12.16
CA VAL A 120 18.07 8.58 13.05
C VAL A 120 17.12 7.57 12.42
N GLY A 121 17.60 6.35 12.21
CA GLY A 121 16.85 5.27 11.62
C GLY A 121 17.60 4.60 10.46
N TYR A 122 17.07 3.51 9.96
CA TYR A 122 17.63 2.77 8.82
C TYR A 122 16.53 2.02 8.06
N PHE A 123 16.81 1.71 6.82
CA PHE A 123 16.04 0.76 6.01
C PHE A 123 16.93 -0.46 5.74
N ARG A 124 16.36 -1.66 5.83
CA ARG A 124 17.05 -2.86 5.35
C ARG A 124 16.78 -2.99 3.85
N GLU A 125 17.80 -2.93 3.05
CA GLU A 125 17.70 -2.92 1.58
C GLU A 125 17.08 -4.19 1.00
N ASP A 126 17.37 -5.33 1.63
CA ASP A 126 16.91 -6.66 1.24
C ASP A 126 15.41 -6.91 1.38
N ILE A 127 14.69 -6.13 2.20
CA ILE A 127 13.22 -6.29 2.37
C ILE A 127 12.46 -5.73 1.15
N PHE A 128 13.04 -4.75 0.46
CA PHE A 128 12.35 -4.00 -0.60
C PHE A 128 12.96 -4.22 -2.00
N SER A 129 13.97 -5.08 -2.13
CA SER A 129 14.57 -5.41 -3.42
C SER A 129 13.76 -6.48 -4.13
N ASN A 130 13.30 -6.20 -5.34
CA ASN A 130 12.63 -7.19 -6.18
C ASN A 130 13.58 -8.26 -6.71
N ASN A 131 14.90 -8.06 -6.57
CA ASN A 131 15.91 -8.88 -7.25
C ASN A 131 16.08 -10.28 -6.65
N ASP A 132 15.75 -10.45 -5.34
CA ASP A 132 16.04 -11.74 -4.69
C ASP A 132 15.00 -12.84 -4.95
N HIS A 133 13.78 -12.48 -5.38
CA HIS A 133 12.75 -13.49 -5.64
C HIS A 133 12.88 -14.09 -7.03
N GLU A 134 13.20 -13.30 -8.04
CA GLU A 134 13.42 -13.79 -9.41
C GLU A 134 14.73 -14.58 -9.49
N GLU A 135 15.84 -14.08 -8.92
CA GLU A 135 17.10 -14.82 -8.88
C GLU A 135 17.03 -16.12 -8.06
N LYS A 136 16.26 -16.16 -6.96
CA LYS A 136 16.04 -17.40 -6.19
C LYS A 136 15.17 -18.41 -6.94
N LEU A 137 14.15 -17.95 -7.64
CA LEU A 137 13.30 -18.79 -8.49
C LEU A 137 14.09 -19.34 -9.69
N ASP A 138 14.94 -18.52 -10.32
CA ASP A 138 15.79 -18.95 -11.43
C ASP A 138 16.83 -19.97 -10.96
N ARG A 139 17.50 -19.75 -9.82
CA ARG A 139 18.44 -20.71 -9.23
C ARG A 139 17.77 -22.03 -8.81
N LEU A 140 16.54 -21.97 -8.28
CA LEU A 140 15.78 -23.18 -7.96
C LEU A 140 15.36 -23.95 -9.22
N ASN A 141 14.92 -23.25 -10.26
CA ASN A 141 14.56 -23.86 -11.54
C ASN A 141 15.78 -24.48 -12.23
N ASP A 142 16.96 -23.85 -12.17
CA ASP A 142 18.21 -24.40 -12.70
C ASP A 142 18.63 -25.67 -11.92
N GLN A 143 18.54 -25.68 -10.58
CA GLN A 143 18.82 -26.87 -9.77
C GLN A 143 17.88 -28.03 -10.08
N PHE A 144 16.57 -27.78 -10.22
CA PHE A 144 15.61 -28.79 -10.59
C PHE A 144 15.82 -29.35 -12.01
N SER A 145 16.26 -28.53 -12.95
CA SER A 145 16.54 -28.99 -14.32
C SER A 145 17.82 -29.83 -14.40
N GLU A 146 18.83 -29.57 -13.57
CA GLU A 146 20.04 -30.39 -13.48
C GLU A 146 19.78 -31.76 -12.83
N GLU A 147 18.98 -31.85 -11.76
CA GLU A 147 18.59 -33.09 -11.10
C GLU A 147 17.77 -34.02 -12.02
N VAL A 148 16.81 -33.46 -12.76
CA VAL A 148 15.99 -34.22 -13.73
C VAL A 148 16.85 -34.78 -14.89
N THR A 149 17.90 -34.08 -15.28
CA THR A 149 18.81 -34.53 -16.37
C THR A 149 19.71 -35.69 -15.91
N LEU A 150 20.09 -35.74 -14.64
CA LEU A 150 20.91 -36.81 -14.06
C LEU A 150 20.15 -38.13 -13.79
N GLU A 151 18.84 -38.06 -13.54
CA GLU A 151 18.00 -39.26 -13.35
C GLU A 151 17.67 -39.99 -14.67
N ASN A 152 17.74 -39.33 -15.80
CA ASN A 152 17.46 -39.91 -17.12
C ASN A 152 18.67 -40.57 -17.81
N ILE A 153 19.82 -40.69 -17.14
CA ILE A 153 21.06 -41.30 -17.68
C ILE A 153 21.42 -42.64 -17.01
N LYS A 154 20.47 -43.29 -16.34
CA LYS A 154 20.66 -44.66 -15.78
C LYS A 154 19.77 -45.68 -16.44
#